data_00cced250fa5735ee403908b4a4b22ea
#
_entry.id   00cced250fa5735ee403908b4a4b22ea
#
_cell.length_a   1.000
_cell.length_b   1.000
_cell.length_c   1.000
_cell.angle_alpha   90.00
_cell.angle_beta   90.00
_cell.angle_gamma   90.00
#
_symmetry.space_group_name_H-M   'P 1'
#
loop_
_entity.id
_entity.type
_entity.pdbx_description
1 polymer ?
#
loop_
_entity_poly.entity_id
_entity_poly.type
_entity_poly.pdbx_seq_one_letter_code
_entity_poly.pdbx_strand_id
1 'polypeptide(L)'
;VYDSLKALDYLAARPDVDPARIAVLGKGNGGVVALVAAALEPRIRKVACEGAVLSYMDVVRAKLYENMIEIVVPGVLRDFDLPDLAASIAPRPLWIVDPRTPAGATIPPEETLKTYPRARHIRILEKPAGRGFEEIYADWIRR
;
A
#
# COMPACT_ATOMS: atom_id res chain seq x y z
N VAL A 1 -3.98 11.79 0.62
CA VAL A 1 -2.52 11.87 0.94
C VAL A 1 -2.23 13.04 1.86
N TYR A 2 -2.64 14.29 1.55
CA TYR A 2 -2.35 15.46 2.40
C TYR A 2 -2.80 15.26 3.86
N ASP A 3 -4.03 14.82 4.08
CA ASP A 3 -4.56 14.57 5.42
C ASP A 3 -3.76 13.48 6.17
N SER A 4 -3.29 12.47 5.44
CA SER A 4 -2.42 11.42 6.03
C SER A 4 -1.08 12.00 6.51
N LEU A 5 -0.49 12.94 5.76
CA LEU A 5 0.74 13.62 6.17
C LEU A 5 0.50 14.53 7.38
N LYS A 6 -0.65 15.23 7.44
CA LYS A 6 -1.03 16.05 8.60
C LYS A 6 -1.32 15.21 9.85
N ALA A 7 -1.98 14.05 9.68
CA ALA A 7 -2.15 13.11 10.78
C ALA A 7 -0.80 12.61 11.31
N LEU A 8 0.17 12.37 10.42
CA LEU A 8 1.52 12.00 10.81
C LEU A 8 2.24 13.10 11.60
N ASP A 9 2.14 14.37 11.15
CA ASP A 9 2.69 15.51 11.88
C ASP A 9 2.14 15.59 13.30
N TYR A 10 0.83 15.40 13.44
CA TYR A 10 0.16 15.35 14.74
C TYR A 10 0.66 14.20 15.61
N LEU A 11 0.74 12.97 15.06
CA LEU A 11 1.22 11.80 15.79
C LEU A 11 2.68 11.96 16.23
N ALA A 12 3.55 12.47 15.37
CA ALA A 12 4.97 12.66 15.68
C ALA A 12 5.23 13.72 16.75
N ALA A 13 4.29 14.65 16.93
CA ALA A 13 4.37 15.68 17.99
C ALA A 13 3.85 15.20 19.37
N ARG A 14 3.22 14.03 19.45
CA ARG A 14 2.67 13.51 20.70
C ARG A 14 3.74 12.85 21.56
N PRO A 15 3.76 13.13 22.88
CA PRO A 15 4.77 12.56 23.78
C PRO A 15 4.59 11.05 24.07
N ASP A 16 3.39 10.51 23.78
CA ASP A 16 3.04 9.08 23.95
C ASP A 16 3.24 8.25 22.68
N VAL A 17 3.74 8.86 21.59
CA VAL A 17 4.01 8.19 20.31
C VAL A 17 5.50 8.12 20.06
N ASP A 18 6.00 6.93 19.73
CA ASP A 18 7.36 6.75 19.25
C ASP A 18 7.43 7.08 17.74
N PRO A 19 8.02 8.22 17.35
CA PRO A 19 8.08 8.61 15.94
C PRO A 19 8.96 7.70 15.08
N ALA A 20 9.83 6.89 15.69
CA ALA A 20 10.64 5.90 14.99
C ALA A 20 9.86 4.62 14.63
N ARG A 21 8.64 4.47 15.11
CA ARG A 21 7.81 3.27 14.96
C ARG A 21 6.48 3.50 14.23
N ILE A 22 6.33 4.63 13.56
CA ILE A 22 5.09 4.95 12.84
C ILE A 22 4.98 4.05 11.60
N ALA A 23 3.84 3.38 11.49
CA ALA A 23 3.49 2.52 10.36
C ALA A 23 2.16 2.97 9.76
N VAL A 24 1.94 2.71 8.47
CA VAL A 24 0.68 3.01 7.78
C VAL A 24 0.12 1.74 7.16
N LEU A 25 -1.19 1.56 7.33
CA LEU A 25 -1.96 0.51 6.68
C LEU A 25 -3.13 1.14 5.95
N GLY A 26 -3.33 0.76 4.70
CA GLY A 26 -4.47 1.17 3.90
C GLY A 26 -5.18 -0.02 3.26
N LYS A 27 -6.52 0.06 3.20
CA LYS A 27 -7.36 -0.95 2.58
C LYS A 27 -8.04 -0.41 1.31
N GLY A 28 -8.09 -1.22 0.26
CA GLY A 28 -8.63 -0.78 -1.05
C GLY A 28 -7.88 0.45 -1.56
N ASN A 29 -8.61 1.50 -1.91
CA ASN A 29 -8.03 2.80 -2.32
C ASN A 29 -7.13 3.41 -1.25
N GLY A 30 -7.43 3.19 0.03
CA GLY A 30 -6.56 3.57 1.15
C GLY A 30 -5.17 2.95 1.09
N GLY A 31 -5.01 1.77 0.47
CA GLY A 31 -3.71 1.14 0.23
C GLY A 31 -2.85 1.94 -0.74
N VAL A 32 -3.44 2.47 -1.81
CA VAL A 32 -2.76 3.38 -2.74
C VAL A 32 -2.35 4.66 -2.03
N VAL A 33 -3.26 5.24 -1.23
CA VAL A 33 -2.96 6.45 -0.43
C VAL A 33 -1.82 6.19 0.54
N ALA A 34 -1.81 5.03 1.22
CA ALA A 34 -0.75 4.64 2.16
C ALA A 34 0.61 4.52 1.47
N LEU A 35 0.67 3.92 0.28
CA LEU A 35 1.89 3.78 -0.50
C LEU A 35 2.44 5.14 -0.95
N VAL A 36 1.57 6.01 -1.49
CA VAL A 36 1.94 7.37 -1.89
C VAL A 36 2.42 8.19 -0.70
N ALA A 37 1.71 8.12 0.44
CA ALA A 37 2.12 8.82 1.66
C ALA A 37 3.51 8.34 2.13
N ALA A 38 3.78 7.04 2.08
CA ALA A 38 5.08 6.49 2.47
C ALA A 38 6.20 6.88 1.49
N ALA A 39 5.92 6.99 0.21
CA ALA A 39 6.90 7.46 -0.78
C ALA A 39 7.31 8.93 -0.52
N LEU A 40 6.35 9.75 -0.10
CA LEU A 40 6.58 11.17 0.21
C LEU A 40 7.18 11.41 1.61
N GLU A 41 6.97 10.47 2.56
CA GLU A 41 7.25 10.71 3.96
C GLU A 41 8.13 9.60 4.59
N PRO A 42 9.44 9.84 4.74
CA PRO A 42 10.38 8.85 5.30
C PRO A 42 10.14 8.47 6.76
N ARG A 43 9.38 9.26 7.52
CA ARG A 43 8.99 8.95 8.91
C ARG A 43 8.05 7.74 8.98
N ILE A 44 7.35 7.41 7.90
CA ILE A 44 6.57 6.17 7.81
C ILE A 44 7.55 5.01 7.66
N ARG A 45 7.66 4.16 8.66
CA ARG A 45 8.67 3.09 8.73
C ARG A 45 8.24 1.76 8.12
N LYS A 46 6.93 1.52 8.05
CA LYS A 46 6.34 0.30 7.47
C LYS A 46 5.05 0.65 6.74
N VAL A 47 4.78 -0.08 5.69
CA VAL A 47 3.58 0.10 4.86
C VAL A 47 2.88 -1.23 4.67
N ALA A 48 1.57 -1.25 4.77
CA ALA A 48 0.74 -2.37 4.35
C ALA A 48 -0.40 -1.89 3.45
N CYS A 49 -0.54 -2.54 2.31
CA CYS A 49 -1.59 -2.29 1.32
C CYS A 49 -2.46 -3.54 1.22
N GLU A 50 -3.70 -3.52 1.75
CA GLU A 50 -4.65 -4.63 1.67
C GLU A 50 -5.69 -4.36 0.61
N GLY A 51 -5.90 -5.30 -0.31
CA GLY A 51 -6.95 -5.20 -1.32
C GLY A 51 -6.79 -4.04 -2.31
N ALA A 52 -5.59 -3.48 -2.43
CA ALA A 52 -5.30 -2.40 -3.35
C ALA A 52 -5.02 -2.91 -4.76
N VAL A 53 -5.23 -2.06 -5.77
CA VAL A 53 -4.74 -2.33 -7.14
C VAL A 53 -3.22 -2.31 -7.18
N LEU A 54 -2.63 -3.07 -8.11
CA LEU A 54 -1.18 -3.19 -8.21
C LEU A 54 -0.53 -2.07 -9.03
N SER A 55 -1.27 -1.47 -9.97
CA SER A 55 -0.73 -0.54 -10.95
C SER A 55 -1.82 0.38 -11.49
N TYR A 56 -1.50 1.62 -11.76
CA TYR A 56 -2.36 2.53 -12.53
C TYR A 56 -2.50 2.07 -13.98
N MET A 57 -1.48 1.41 -14.53
CA MET A 57 -1.55 0.84 -15.87
C MET A 57 -2.63 -0.25 -15.95
N ASP A 58 -2.82 -1.05 -14.90
CA ASP A 58 -3.89 -2.05 -14.85
C ASP A 58 -5.26 -1.37 -14.87
N VAL A 59 -5.43 -0.24 -14.17
CA VAL A 59 -6.67 0.55 -14.21
C VAL A 59 -6.94 1.08 -15.63
N VAL A 60 -5.93 1.58 -16.32
CA VAL A 60 -6.06 2.10 -17.69
C VAL A 60 -6.43 1.00 -18.70
N ARG A 61 -5.88 -0.20 -18.52
CA ARG A 61 -6.13 -1.36 -19.40
C ARG A 61 -7.44 -2.07 -19.11
N ALA A 62 -8.02 -1.86 -17.93
CA ALA A 62 -9.25 -2.53 -17.52
C ALA A 62 -10.44 -2.03 -18.34
N LYS A 63 -11.28 -2.97 -18.83
CA LYS A 63 -12.56 -2.65 -19.48
C LYS A 63 -13.63 -2.22 -18.46
N LEU A 64 -13.54 -2.76 -17.26
CA LEU A 64 -14.44 -2.49 -16.14
C LEU A 64 -13.59 -2.18 -14.90
N TYR A 65 -14.01 -1.21 -14.13
CA TYR A 65 -13.39 -0.86 -12.85
C TYR A 65 -14.46 -0.41 -11.85
N GLU A 66 -14.22 -0.68 -10.59
CA GLU A 66 -15.10 -0.32 -9.49
C GLU A 66 -14.37 0.61 -8.52
N ASN A 67 -15.01 1.71 -8.13
CA ASN A 67 -14.54 2.63 -7.10
C ASN A 67 -13.10 3.16 -7.31
N MET A 68 -12.62 3.29 -8.55
CA MET A 68 -11.24 3.71 -8.86
C MET A 68 -11.08 5.23 -8.98
N ILE A 69 -12.17 5.99 -9.12
CA ILE A 69 -12.12 7.44 -9.39
C ILE A 69 -11.37 8.23 -8.31
N GLU A 70 -11.42 7.77 -7.07
CA GLU A 70 -10.80 8.42 -5.92
C GLU A 70 -9.26 8.36 -5.93
N ILE A 71 -8.69 7.41 -6.67
CA ILE A 71 -7.23 7.22 -6.75
C ILE A 71 -6.65 7.67 -8.08
N VAL A 72 -7.50 8.00 -9.08
CA VAL A 72 -7.02 8.43 -10.39
C VAL A 72 -6.39 9.81 -10.31
N VAL A 73 -5.12 9.89 -10.69
CA VAL A 73 -4.38 11.14 -10.85
C VAL A 73 -4.13 11.35 -12.33
N PRO A 74 -4.74 12.37 -12.97
CA PRO A 74 -4.57 12.60 -14.40
C PRO A 74 -3.10 12.75 -14.79
N GLY A 75 -2.68 11.95 -15.77
CA GLY A 75 -1.31 12.04 -16.31
C GLY A 75 -0.23 11.34 -15.47
N VAL A 76 -0.56 10.73 -14.35
CA VAL A 76 0.41 10.12 -13.39
C VAL A 76 1.39 9.15 -14.07
N LEU A 77 0.94 8.37 -15.03
CA LEU A 77 1.78 7.40 -15.75
C LEU A 77 2.86 8.02 -16.65
N ARG A 78 2.91 9.34 -16.77
CA ARG A 78 4.05 10.04 -17.41
C ARG A 78 5.26 10.13 -16.48
N ASP A 79 5.01 10.08 -15.17
CA ASP A 79 6.01 10.31 -14.15
C ASP A 79 6.34 9.01 -13.39
N PHE A 80 5.32 8.24 -12.97
CA PHE A 80 5.49 6.98 -12.23
C PHE A 80 4.23 6.11 -12.26
N ASP A 81 4.40 4.84 -11.89
CA ASP A 81 3.32 3.92 -11.52
C ASP A 81 3.51 3.43 -10.07
N LEU A 82 2.55 2.70 -9.51
CA LEU A 82 2.59 2.19 -8.13
C LEU A 82 3.81 1.30 -7.85
N PRO A 83 4.28 0.42 -8.77
CA PRO A 83 5.51 -0.33 -8.58
C PRO A 83 6.76 0.55 -8.41
N ASP A 84 6.82 1.71 -9.07
CA ASP A 84 7.93 2.64 -8.92
C ASP A 84 7.96 3.24 -7.51
N LEU A 85 6.77 3.59 -6.97
CA LEU A 85 6.65 4.06 -5.60
C LEU A 85 7.04 2.97 -4.59
N ALA A 86 6.62 1.71 -4.84
CA ALA A 86 7.00 0.59 -4.01
C ALA A 86 8.52 0.37 -3.99
N ALA A 87 9.19 0.55 -5.12
CA ALA A 87 10.64 0.48 -5.20
C ALA A 87 11.31 1.65 -4.46
N SER A 88 10.76 2.85 -4.54
CA SER A 88 11.32 4.07 -3.94
C SER A 88 11.33 4.05 -2.41
N ILE A 89 10.44 3.29 -1.78
CA ILE A 89 10.39 3.20 -0.31
C ILE A 89 11.43 2.24 0.29
N ALA A 90 12.16 1.49 -0.53
CA ALA A 90 13.21 0.59 -0.04
C ALA A 90 14.22 1.32 0.87
N PRO A 91 14.75 0.70 1.92
CA PRO A 91 14.55 -0.70 2.36
C PRO A 91 13.36 -0.88 3.32
N ARG A 92 12.46 0.08 3.46
CA ARG A 92 11.32 0.03 4.38
C ARG A 92 10.34 -1.09 4.00
N PRO A 93 9.87 -1.90 4.97
CA PRO A 93 9.00 -3.03 4.68
C PRO A 93 7.67 -2.61 4.06
N LEU A 94 7.32 -3.24 2.95
CA LEU A 94 6.03 -3.13 2.28
C LEU A 94 5.32 -4.49 2.28
N TRP A 95 4.12 -4.54 2.82
CA TRP A 95 3.24 -5.69 2.70
C TRP A 95 2.16 -5.41 1.66
N ILE A 96 2.02 -6.31 0.71
CA ILE A 96 0.93 -6.35 -0.28
C ILE A 96 0.06 -7.54 0.08
N VAL A 97 -1.15 -7.28 0.53
CA VAL A 97 -2.08 -8.30 1.07
C VAL A 97 -3.33 -8.34 0.20
N ASP A 98 -3.66 -9.51 -0.32
CA ASP A 98 -4.83 -9.75 -1.18
C ASP A 98 -5.05 -8.64 -2.23
N PRO A 99 -4.06 -8.32 -3.07
CA PRO A 99 -4.23 -7.28 -4.08
C PRO A 99 -5.39 -7.61 -5.01
N ARG A 100 -6.00 -6.58 -5.60
CA ARG A 100 -7.19 -6.75 -6.44
C ARG A 100 -6.99 -6.16 -7.83
N THR A 101 -7.67 -6.79 -8.79
CA THR A 101 -7.86 -6.19 -10.10
C THR A 101 -8.74 -4.94 -9.99
N PRO A 102 -8.75 -4.04 -10.97
CA PRO A 102 -9.66 -2.90 -11.00
C PRO A 102 -11.14 -3.29 -10.93
N ALA A 103 -11.50 -4.49 -11.37
CA ALA A 103 -12.86 -5.07 -11.27
C ALA A 103 -13.12 -5.81 -9.94
N GLY A 104 -12.24 -5.71 -8.94
CA GLY A 104 -12.44 -6.24 -7.60
C GLY A 104 -12.05 -7.70 -7.38
N ALA A 105 -11.59 -8.43 -8.40
CA ALA A 105 -11.14 -9.82 -8.24
C ALA A 105 -9.77 -9.87 -7.53
N THR A 106 -9.56 -10.84 -6.63
CA THR A 106 -8.26 -11.06 -5.97
C THR A 106 -7.21 -11.54 -6.98
N ILE A 107 -6.00 -11.00 -6.87
CA ILE A 107 -4.85 -11.37 -7.71
C ILE A 107 -3.97 -12.32 -6.90
N PRO A 108 -3.65 -13.52 -7.43
CA PRO A 108 -2.82 -14.50 -6.72
C PRO A 108 -1.35 -14.02 -6.61
N PRO A 109 -0.58 -14.56 -5.63
CA PRO A 109 0.80 -14.14 -5.39
C PRO A 109 1.73 -14.27 -6.59
N GLU A 110 1.59 -15.33 -7.39
CA GLU A 110 2.40 -15.55 -8.57
C GLU A 110 2.17 -14.49 -9.67
N GLU A 111 0.96 -13.96 -9.77
CA GLU A 111 0.63 -12.89 -10.70
C GLU A 111 1.10 -11.54 -10.16
N THR A 112 0.94 -11.32 -8.86
CA THR A 112 1.45 -10.14 -8.16
C THR A 112 2.97 -10.00 -8.33
N LEU A 113 3.71 -11.11 -8.30
CA LEU A 113 5.16 -11.12 -8.51
C LEU A 113 5.60 -10.67 -9.91
N LYS A 114 4.72 -10.67 -10.89
CA LYS A 114 5.02 -10.13 -12.24
C LYS A 114 5.07 -8.60 -12.22
N THR A 115 4.22 -7.99 -11.43
CA THR A 115 4.16 -6.53 -11.27
C THR A 115 5.17 -6.04 -10.23
N TYR A 116 5.32 -6.79 -9.13
CA TYR A 116 6.24 -6.50 -8.04
C TYR A 116 7.32 -7.60 -7.99
N PRO A 117 8.44 -7.45 -8.70
CA PRO A 117 9.50 -8.45 -8.68
C PRO A 117 10.04 -8.61 -7.25
N ARG A 118 10.52 -9.81 -6.93
CA ARG A 118 11.04 -10.17 -5.60
C ARG A 118 12.09 -9.16 -5.13
N ALA A 119 11.69 -8.26 -4.25
CA ALA A 119 12.56 -7.35 -3.55
C ALA A 119 12.54 -7.69 -2.06
N ARG A 120 13.68 -7.61 -1.38
CA ARG A 120 13.79 -8.01 0.04
C ARG A 120 12.83 -7.27 0.97
N HIS A 121 12.43 -6.07 0.62
CA HIS A 121 11.54 -5.24 1.43
C HIS A 121 10.05 -5.45 1.11
N ILE A 122 9.70 -6.16 0.01
CA ILE A 122 8.32 -6.43 -0.38
C ILE A 122 7.91 -7.83 0.04
N ARG A 123 6.79 -7.93 0.73
CA ARG A 123 6.17 -9.19 1.14
C ARG A 123 4.75 -9.27 0.58
N ILE A 124 4.50 -10.30 -0.22
CA ILE A 124 3.18 -10.58 -0.80
C ILE A 124 2.53 -11.65 0.07
N LEU A 125 1.30 -11.40 0.50
CA LEU A 125 0.56 -12.23 1.45
C LEU A 125 -0.87 -12.45 0.95
N GLU A 126 -1.36 -13.66 1.17
CA GLU A 126 -2.78 -14.00 1.11
C GLU A 126 -3.36 -14.02 2.52
N LYS A 127 -4.53 -13.43 2.67
CA LYS A 127 -5.25 -13.45 3.93
C LYS A 127 -5.96 -14.79 4.09
N PRO A 128 -5.62 -15.59 5.10
CA PRO A 128 -6.32 -16.86 5.32
C PRO A 128 -7.81 -16.62 5.55
N ALA A 129 -8.64 -17.43 4.91
CA ALA A 129 -10.09 -17.36 5.05
C ALA A 129 -10.49 -17.47 6.54
N GLY A 130 -11.38 -16.58 6.99
CA GLY A 130 -11.87 -16.58 8.36
C GLY A 130 -10.97 -15.93 9.41
N ARG A 131 -9.75 -15.47 9.06
CA ARG A 131 -8.88 -14.76 10.00
C ARG A 131 -9.18 -13.26 10.02
N GLY A 132 -9.25 -12.72 11.23
CA GLY A 132 -9.47 -11.30 11.48
C GLY A 132 -8.24 -10.42 11.17
N PHE A 133 -8.45 -9.12 11.17
CA PHE A 133 -7.40 -8.11 11.03
C PHE A 133 -6.27 -8.30 12.05
N GLU A 134 -6.63 -8.57 13.31
CA GLU A 134 -5.69 -8.68 14.42
C GLU A 134 -4.67 -9.80 14.22
N GLU A 135 -5.10 -10.96 13.72
CA GLU A 135 -4.22 -12.11 13.53
C GLU A 135 -3.15 -11.91 12.46
N ILE A 136 -3.44 -11.05 11.46
CA ILE A 136 -2.54 -10.80 10.33
C ILE A 136 -1.55 -9.70 10.67
N TYR A 137 -2.04 -8.62 11.29
CA TYR A 137 -1.25 -7.41 11.49
C TYR A 137 -0.67 -7.27 12.91
N ALA A 138 -1.09 -8.10 13.88
CA ALA A 138 -0.55 -8.03 15.24
C ALA A 138 0.99 -8.18 15.26
N ASP A 139 1.51 -9.17 14.55
CA ASP A 139 2.96 -9.37 14.43
C ASP A 139 3.65 -8.28 13.60
N TRP A 140 2.97 -7.77 12.57
CA TRP A 140 3.50 -6.70 11.75
C TRP A 140 3.62 -5.38 12.53
N ILE A 141 2.67 -5.08 13.40
CA ILE A 141 2.70 -3.88 14.24
C ILE A 141 3.81 -3.97 15.29
N ARG A 142 4.03 -5.16 15.87
CA ARG A 142 5.02 -5.37 16.96
C ARG A 142 6.48 -5.38 16.49
N ARG A 143 6.74 -5.80 15.26
CA ARG A 143 8.09 -5.85 14.67
C ARG A 143 8.51 -4.51 14.10
#